data_22d97f6622c381fcf913e0255d5c8fe0
#
_entry.id   22d97f6622c381fcf913e0255d5c8fe0
#
_cell.length_a   1.000
_cell.length_b   1.000
_cell.length_c   1.000
_cell.angle_alpha   90.00
_cell.angle_beta   90.00
_cell.angle_gamma   90.00
#
_symmetry.space_group_name_H-M   'P 1'
#
loop_
_entity.id
_entity.type
_entity.pdbx_description
1 polymer ?
#
loop_
_entity_poly.entity_id
_entity_poly.type
_entity_poly.pdbx_seq_one_letter_code
_entity_poly.pdbx_strand_id
1 'polypeptide(L)'
;LEAMNANNCHSIIFSSSATVYGIPKYSPCDEKHPISPINPYGRSKFFTEEIIKDWTSSKIENKSVILRYFNPVGAHKSGLIGESPKGNPNNLFPYLSDVITGKYNHLSVYGNDYETKDGTGVRDYIHVEDLAKAHINCLNFLSNKIKNETINLGTGIGYSVLEIINEFEKTIKAKVPFTIKPRRFGDVGELVADNKKAFNLLEWKINNGLQEICEDTIRWIKLNN
;
A
#
# COMPACT_ATOMS: atom_id res chain seq x y z
N LEU A 1 -9.60 -21.75 -0.27
CA LEU A 1 -9.71 -22.36 -1.61
C LEU A 1 -10.63 -23.58 -1.61
N GLU A 2 -10.60 -24.45 -0.60
CA GLU A 2 -11.52 -25.60 -0.50
C GLU A 2 -13.00 -25.16 -0.51
N ALA A 3 -13.36 -24.15 0.29
CA ALA A 3 -14.71 -23.60 0.29
C ALA A 3 -15.10 -23.01 -1.06
N MET A 4 -14.17 -22.38 -1.78
CA MET A 4 -14.40 -21.87 -3.15
C MET A 4 -14.70 -23.04 -4.12
N ASN A 5 -13.89 -24.09 -4.06
CA ASN A 5 -14.12 -25.30 -4.88
C ASN A 5 -15.48 -25.95 -4.59
N ALA A 6 -15.86 -26.06 -3.33
CA ALA A 6 -17.13 -26.65 -2.91
C ALA A 6 -18.38 -25.84 -3.35
N ASN A 7 -18.20 -24.53 -3.57
CA ASN A 7 -19.29 -23.62 -3.97
C ASN A 7 -19.18 -23.12 -5.41
N ASN A 8 -18.39 -23.78 -6.25
CA ASN A 8 -18.16 -23.42 -7.65
C ASN A 8 -17.74 -21.94 -7.84
N CYS A 9 -16.97 -21.39 -6.87
CA CYS A 9 -16.39 -20.07 -6.97
C CYS A 9 -14.99 -20.18 -7.59
N HIS A 10 -14.87 -19.82 -8.86
CA HIS A 10 -13.67 -20.02 -9.65
C HIS A 10 -12.80 -18.77 -9.83
N SER A 11 -13.10 -17.66 -9.16
CA SER A 11 -12.38 -16.40 -9.29
C SER A 11 -11.94 -15.83 -7.95
N ILE A 12 -10.70 -15.38 -7.84
CA ILE A 12 -10.15 -14.75 -6.64
C ILE A 12 -9.35 -13.51 -6.99
N ILE A 13 -9.53 -12.44 -6.23
CA ILE A 13 -8.64 -11.29 -6.17
C ILE A 13 -7.96 -11.33 -4.81
N PHE A 14 -6.63 -11.43 -4.80
CA PHE A 14 -5.85 -11.57 -3.58
C PHE A 14 -5.09 -10.29 -3.26
N SER A 15 -5.32 -9.75 -2.07
CA SER A 15 -4.59 -8.62 -1.51
C SER A 15 -3.20 -9.06 -1.03
N SER A 16 -2.22 -9.01 -1.93
CA SER A 16 -0.81 -9.20 -1.61
C SER A 16 -0.14 -7.88 -1.23
N SER A 17 1.18 -7.84 -1.20
CA SER A 17 1.95 -6.68 -0.73
C SER A 17 3.28 -6.56 -1.45
N ALA A 18 3.74 -5.34 -1.68
CA ALA A 18 5.10 -5.05 -2.17
C ALA A 18 6.20 -5.55 -1.22
N THR A 19 5.88 -5.88 0.04
CA THR A 19 6.84 -6.49 0.99
C THR A 19 7.38 -7.85 0.52
N VAL A 20 6.77 -8.49 -0.47
CA VAL A 20 7.28 -9.71 -1.10
C VAL A 20 8.60 -9.47 -1.84
N TYR A 21 8.85 -8.25 -2.31
CA TYR A 21 10.09 -7.90 -2.99
C TYR A 21 11.31 -7.85 -2.05
N GLY A 22 11.09 -7.55 -0.76
CA GLY A 22 12.16 -7.37 0.22
C GLY A 22 12.97 -6.10 -0.03
N ILE A 23 14.30 -6.20 -0.03
CA ILE A 23 15.18 -5.08 -0.38
C ILE A 23 15.21 -4.94 -1.90
N PRO A 24 14.72 -3.83 -2.47
CA PRO A 24 14.67 -3.66 -3.91
C PRO A 24 16.06 -3.66 -4.55
N LYS A 25 16.19 -4.37 -5.67
CA LYS A 25 17.40 -4.34 -6.51
C LYS A 25 17.40 -3.18 -7.49
N TYR A 26 16.21 -2.67 -7.81
CA TYR A 26 15.99 -1.49 -8.65
C TYR A 26 14.64 -0.84 -8.30
N SER A 27 14.53 0.44 -8.56
CA SER A 27 13.31 1.26 -8.39
C SER A 27 13.09 2.09 -9.66
N PRO A 28 11.83 2.22 -10.15
CA PRO A 28 10.61 1.57 -9.62
C PRO A 28 10.59 0.05 -9.81
N CYS A 29 9.93 -0.67 -8.86
CA CYS A 29 9.77 -2.12 -8.91
C CYS A 29 8.63 -2.51 -9.86
N ASP A 30 8.92 -3.31 -10.87
CA ASP A 30 7.91 -3.98 -11.69
C ASP A 30 7.58 -5.38 -11.16
N GLU A 31 6.61 -6.07 -11.77
CA GLU A 31 6.20 -7.41 -11.33
C GLU A 31 7.22 -8.51 -11.67
N LYS A 32 8.24 -8.21 -12.48
CA LYS A 32 9.38 -9.10 -12.78
C LYS A 32 10.50 -8.98 -11.76
N HIS A 33 10.41 -7.98 -10.86
CA HIS A 33 11.39 -7.81 -9.79
C HIS A 33 11.53 -9.09 -8.97
N PRO A 34 12.75 -9.52 -8.61
CA PRO A 34 12.99 -10.71 -7.80
C PRO A 34 12.22 -10.68 -6.48
N ILE A 35 11.66 -11.82 -6.09
CA ILE A 35 10.95 -12.00 -4.82
C ILE A 35 11.95 -12.46 -3.76
N SER A 36 12.09 -11.69 -2.67
CA SER A 36 13.00 -12.00 -1.57
C SER A 36 12.50 -11.38 -0.25
N PRO A 37 11.36 -11.84 0.29
CA PRO A 37 10.77 -11.23 1.47
C PRO A 37 11.66 -11.40 2.70
N ILE A 38 11.93 -10.31 3.40
CA ILE A 38 12.85 -10.24 4.55
C ILE A 38 12.15 -10.34 5.91
N ASN A 39 10.81 -10.39 5.94
CA ASN A 39 10.03 -10.49 7.17
C ASN A 39 8.92 -11.54 7.07
N PRO A 40 8.36 -12.00 8.21
CA PRO A 40 7.30 -13.04 8.22
C PRO A 40 6.05 -12.65 7.44
N TYR A 41 5.66 -11.37 7.48
CA TYR A 41 4.49 -10.87 6.74
C TYR A 41 4.70 -11.01 5.22
N GLY A 42 5.81 -10.52 4.69
CA GLY A 42 6.14 -10.66 3.26
C GLY A 42 6.21 -12.12 2.83
N ARG A 43 6.82 -13.00 3.67
CA ARG A 43 6.84 -14.44 3.40
C ARG A 43 5.44 -15.06 3.36
N SER A 44 4.57 -14.72 4.29
CA SER A 44 3.20 -15.24 4.30
C SER A 44 2.42 -14.83 3.05
N LYS A 45 2.59 -13.57 2.60
CA LYS A 45 1.99 -13.09 1.35
C LYS A 45 2.53 -13.86 0.15
N PHE A 46 3.84 -14.01 0.05
CA PHE A 46 4.48 -14.74 -1.04
C PHE A 46 4.02 -16.21 -1.11
N PHE A 47 4.00 -16.93 0.01
CA PHE A 47 3.51 -18.31 0.02
C PHE A 47 2.03 -18.41 -0.42
N THR A 48 1.21 -17.44 -0.01
CA THR A 48 -0.19 -17.39 -0.46
C THR A 48 -0.31 -17.11 -1.95
N GLU A 49 0.56 -16.25 -2.52
CA GLU A 49 0.62 -16.05 -3.97
C GLU A 49 0.89 -17.36 -4.72
N GLU A 50 1.88 -18.15 -4.27
CA GLU A 50 2.23 -19.42 -4.90
C GLU A 50 1.09 -20.44 -4.79
N ILE A 51 0.46 -20.59 -3.62
CA ILE A 51 -0.71 -21.45 -3.42
C ILE A 51 -1.87 -21.06 -4.35
N ILE A 52 -2.11 -19.77 -4.55
CA ILE A 52 -3.16 -19.28 -5.46
C ILE A 52 -2.81 -19.58 -6.92
N LYS A 53 -1.55 -19.42 -7.31
CA LYS A 53 -1.09 -19.76 -8.68
C LYS A 53 -1.27 -21.25 -8.97
N ASP A 54 -0.91 -22.12 -8.03
CA ASP A 54 -1.11 -23.57 -8.14
C ASP A 54 -2.60 -23.92 -8.24
N TRP A 55 -3.44 -23.34 -7.38
CA TRP A 55 -4.89 -23.52 -7.44
C TRP A 55 -5.45 -23.03 -8.79
N THR A 56 -5.00 -21.88 -9.28
CA THR A 56 -5.44 -21.34 -10.57
C THR A 56 -5.05 -22.28 -11.71
N SER A 57 -3.88 -22.91 -11.61
CA SER A 57 -3.37 -23.84 -12.63
C SER A 57 -4.07 -25.20 -12.61
N SER A 58 -4.67 -25.58 -11.49
CA SER A 58 -5.28 -26.90 -11.28
C SER A 58 -6.55 -27.15 -12.10
N LYS A 59 -7.29 -26.09 -12.49
CA LYS A 59 -8.51 -26.17 -13.31
C LYS A 59 -8.56 -25.05 -14.35
N ILE A 60 -9.20 -25.33 -15.49
CA ILE A 60 -9.29 -24.36 -16.60
C ILE A 60 -10.17 -23.14 -16.23
N GLU A 61 -11.20 -23.36 -15.43
CA GLU A 61 -12.16 -22.32 -14.98
C GLU A 61 -11.59 -21.41 -13.89
N ASN A 62 -10.57 -21.84 -13.16
CA ASN A 62 -9.98 -21.05 -12.07
C ASN A 62 -9.22 -19.83 -12.60
N LYS A 63 -9.48 -18.69 -12.00
CA LYS A 63 -8.88 -17.41 -12.35
C LYS A 63 -8.39 -16.68 -11.09
N SER A 64 -7.28 -15.97 -11.19
CA SER A 64 -6.78 -15.15 -10.07
C SER A 64 -6.18 -13.84 -10.53
N VAL A 65 -6.34 -12.80 -9.72
CA VAL A 65 -5.54 -11.59 -9.79
C VAL A 65 -4.89 -11.38 -8.42
N ILE A 66 -3.57 -11.28 -8.43
CA ILE A 66 -2.76 -11.02 -7.25
C ILE A 66 -2.37 -9.55 -7.27
N LEU A 67 -2.83 -8.76 -6.30
CA LEU A 67 -2.58 -7.33 -6.23
C LEU A 67 -1.51 -7.05 -5.16
N ARG A 68 -0.32 -6.65 -5.58
CA ARG A 68 0.76 -6.24 -4.68
C ARG A 68 0.62 -4.77 -4.34
N TYR A 69 0.04 -4.48 -3.16
CA TYR A 69 -0.12 -3.11 -2.68
C TYR A 69 1.20 -2.53 -2.21
N PHE A 70 1.43 -1.27 -2.58
CA PHE A 70 2.47 -0.47 -1.94
C PHE A 70 1.95 0.07 -0.61
N ASN A 71 1.80 1.34 -0.39
CA ASN A 71 1.35 1.85 0.90
C ASN A 71 -0.06 2.47 0.81
N PRO A 72 -1.15 1.68 1.02
CA PRO A 72 -2.49 2.25 1.06
C PRO A 72 -2.65 3.18 2.25
N VAL A 73 -3.18 4.37 1.99
CA VAL A 73 -3.35 5.44 2.97
C VAL A 73 -4.56 6.32 2.62
N GLY A 74 -4.85 7.31 3.46
CA GLY A 74 -5.97 8.20 3.27
C GLY A 74 -7.26 7.64 3.88
N ALA A 75 -8.35 8.32 3.60
CA ALA A 75 -9.68 7.99 4.06
C ALA A 75 -10.69 8.27 2.96
N HIS A 76 -11.92 7.79 3.09
CA HIS A 76 -12.97 8.17 2.15
C HIS A 76 -13.29 9.66 2.29
N LYS A 77 -13.47 10.34 1.18
CA LYS A 77 -13.72 11.80 1.11
C LYS A 77 -14.92 12.30 1.95
N SER A 78 -15.85 11.40 2.33
CA SER A 78 -16.94 11.76 3.25
C SER A 78 -16.47 11.95 4.70
N GLY A 79 -15.28 11.45 5.07
CA GLY A 79 -14.82 11.38 6.45
C GLY A 79 -15.52 10.34 7.32
N LEU A 80 -16.36 9.45 6.74
CA LEU A 80 -17.10 8.42 7.48
C LEU A 80 -16.35 7.08 7.54
N ILE A 81 -15.40 6.86 6.64
CA ILE A 81 -14.60 5.63 6.55
C ILE A 81 -13.13 6.02 6.53
N GLY A 82 -12.36 5.48 7.46
CA GLY A 82 -10.92 5.72 7.58
C GLY A 82 -10.24 4.63 8.41
N GLU A 83 -8.94 4.82 8.69
CA GLU A 83 -8.13 3.85 9.40
C GLU A 83 -8.12 4.13 10.90
N SER A 84 -8.57 3.16 11.72
CA SER A 84 -8.57 3.22 13.18
C SER A 84 -8.00 1.91 13.75
N PRO A 85 -6.67 1.74 13.77
CA PRO A 85 -6.06 0.52 14.28
C PRO A 85 -6.25 0.40 15.79
N LYS A 86 -6.46 -0.84 16.26
CA LYS A 86 -6.46 -1.14 17.69
C LYS A 86 -5.03 -1.22 18.20
N GLY A 87 -4.75 -0.54 19.31
CA GLY A 87 -3.42 -0.52 19.95
C GLY A 87 -2.47 0.51 19.33
N ASN A 88 -1.16 0.29 19.47
CA ASN A 88 -0.16 1.22 18.96
C ASN A 88 -0.04 1.12 17.43
N PRO A 89 -0.14 2.23 16.70
CA PRO A 89 -0.02 2.22 15.26
C PRO A 89 1.42 1.89 14.81
N ASN A 90 1.55 1.01 13.84
CA ASN A 90 2.83 0.64 13.24
C ASN A 90 3.09 1.37 11.91
N ASN A 91 2.05 1.94 11.30
CA ASN A 91 2.12 2.67 10.05
C ASN A 91 2.21 4.18 10.28
N LEU A 92 2.80 4.89 9.30
CA LEU A 92 3.07 6.33 9.41
C LEU A 92 1.78 7.15 9.58
N PHE A 93 0.76 6.94 8.75
CA PHE A 93 -0.47 7.76 8.75
C PHE A 93 -1.29 7.65 10.04
N PRO A 94 -1.60 6.45 10.57
CA PRO A 94 -2.24 6.34 11.87
C PRO A 94 -1.43 6.96 13.00
N TYR A 95 -0.10 6.84 12.96
CA TYR A 95 0.75 7.47 13.98
C TYR A 95 0.74 9.00 13.88
N LEU A 96 0.78 9.55 12.66
CA LEU A 96 0.58 10.99 12.42
C LEU A 96 -0.77 11.46 12.95
N SER A 97 -1.84 10.70 12.70
CA SER A 97 -3.17 10.98 13.22
C SER A 97 -3.19 11.06 14.74
N ASP A 98 -2.55 10.12 15.42
CA ASP A 98 -2.42 10.10 16.89
C ASP A 98 -1.59 11.28 17.43
N VAL A 99 -0.57 11.75 16.70
CA VAL A 99 0.19 12.96 17.06
C VAL A 99 -0.64 14.21 16.86
N ILE A 100 -1.35 14.32 15.73
CA ILE A 100 -2.20 15.49 15.42
C ILE A 100 -3.34 15.64 16.42
N THR A 101 -3.89 14.54 16.92
CA THR A 101 -4.95 14.55 17.95
C THR A 101 -4.42 14.69 19.37
N GLY A 102 -3.09 14.77 19.57
CA GLY A 102 -2.47 14.94 20.89
C GLY A 102 -2.37 13.65 21.71
N LYS A 103 -2.68 12.48 21.13
CA LYS A 103 -2.52 11.19 21.80
C LYS A 103 -1.04 10.84 22.02
N TYR A 104 -0.17 11.26 21.08
CA TYR A 104 1.29 11.21 21.21
C TYR A 104 1.90 12.60 21.09
N ASN A 105 2.95 12.86 21.86
CA ASN A 105 3.62 14.16 21.89
C ASN A 105 4.48 14.42 20.64
N HIS A 106 4.95 13.39 19.96
CA HIS A 106 5.79 13.50 18.78
C HIS A 106 5.77 12.22 17.93
N LEU A 107 6.05 12.36 16.65
CA LEU A 107 6.26 11.26 15.70
C LEU A 107 7.72 10.77 15.81
N SER A 108 7.94 9.45 15.76
CA SER A 108 9.26 8.87 15.59
C SER A 108 9.53 8.64 14.10
N VAL A 109 10.55 9.32 13.55
CA VAL A 109 11.05 9.12 12.18
C VAL A 109 12.25 8.20 12.24
N TYR A 110 12.16 7.03 11.60
CA TYR A 110 13.19 5.99 11.70
C TYR A 110 14.18 6.06 10.54
N GLY A 111 15.42 6.45 10.87
CA GLY A 111 16.49 6.67 9.91
C GLY A 111 16.42 8.03 9.24
N ASN A 112 17.62 8.67 9.12
CA ASN A 112 17.84 9.90 8.37
C ASN A 112 19.13 9.83 7.56
N ASP A 113 19.58 8.61 7.30
CA ASP A 113 20.85 8.30 6.68
C ASP A 113 20.71 7.32 5.49
N TYR A 114 19.46 7.18 4.95
CA TYR A 114 19.23 6.45 3.70
C TYR A 114 19.78 7.25 2.50
N GLU A 115 20.12 6.55 1.43
CA GLU A 115 20.50 7.16 0.14
C GLU A 115 19.26 7.69 -0.60
N THR A 116 18.57 8.66 0.02
CA THR A 116 17.38 9.33 -0.47
C THR A 116 17.56 10.84 -0.37
N LYS A 117 16.66 11.61 -1.00
CA LYS A 117 16.77 13.08 -1.11
C LYS A 117 16.97 13.81 0.23
N ASP A 118 16.34 13.33 1.31
CA ASP A 118 16.39 13.94 2.64
C ASP A 118 16.88 12.98 3.74
N GLY A 119 17.38 11.82 3.32
CA GLY A 119 17.87 10.77 4.22
C GLY A 119 16.80 9.91 4.85
N THR A 120 15.50 10.24 4.73
CA THR A 120 14.42 9.43 5.27
C THR A 120 13.88 8.42 4.26
N GLY A 121 13.17 7.38 4.73
CA GLY A 121 12.66 6.34 3.86
C GLY A 121 11.60 6.87 2.87
N VAL A 122 11.69 6.43 1.60
CA VAL A 122 10.77 6.79 0.51
C VAL A 122 9.81 5.65 0.23
N ARG A 123 8.52 5.94 0.18
CA ARG A 123 7.46 4.98 -0.11
C ARG A 123 6.48 5.54 -1.14
N ASP A 124 5.85 4.63 -1.86
CA ASP A 124 4.76 4.92 -2.77
C ASP A 124 3.44 4.82 -2.00
N TYR A 125 2.80 5.96 -1.79
CA TYR A 125 1.53 6.07 -1.06
C TYR A 125 0.37 6.16 -2.04
N ILE A 126 -0.55 5.21 -1.95
CA ILE A 126 -1.74 5.11 -2.79
C ILE A 126 -2.99 5.42 -1.97
N HIS A 127 -3.86 6.29 -2.50
CA HIS A 127 -5.13 6.59 -1.85
C HIS A 127 -6.04 5.36 -1.80
N VAL A 128 -6.66 5.11 -0.65
CA VAL A 128 -7.51 3.92 -0.43
C VAL A 128 -8.68 3.83 -1.41
N GLU A 129 -9.25 4.96 -1.86
CA GLU A 129 -10.31 4.95 -2.90
C GLU A 129 -9.78 4.51 -4.26
N ASP A 130 -8.57 4.91 -4.64
CA ASP A 130 -7.97 4.48 -5.92
C ASP A 130 -7.61 2.99 -5.86
N LEU A 131 -7.17 2.50 -4.70
CA LEU A 131 -6.99 1.07 -4.47
C LEU A 131 -8.33 0.31 -4.60
N ALA A 132 -9.41 0.80 -4.00
CA ALA A 132 -10.73 0.18 -4.11
C ALA A 132 -11.24 0.14 -5.56
N LYS A 133 -11.03 1.21 -6.33
CA LYS A 133 -11.36 1.25 -7.77
C LYS A 133 -10.58 0.20 -8.56
N ALA A 134 -9.30 -0.04 -8.23
CA ALA A 134 -8.52 -1.09 -8.86
C ALA A 134 -9.15 -2.48 -8.66
N HIS A 135 -9.73 -2.77 -7.49
CA HIS A 135 -10.45 -4.02 -7.24
C HIS A 135 -11.69 -4.18 -8.11
N ILE A 136 -12.46 -3.10 -8.28
CA ILE A 136 -13.64 -3.11 -9.17
C ILE A 136 -13.20 -3.38 -10.61
N ASN A 137 -12.13 -2.73 -11.07
CA ASN A 137 -11.59 -2.96 -12.41
C ASN A 137 -11.08 -4.41 -12.57
N CYS A 138 -10.52 -5.02 -11.51
CA CYS A 138 -10.14 -6.43 -11.53
C CYS A 138 -11.33 -7.38 -11.71
N LEU A 139 -12.50 -7.07 -11.18
CA LEU A 139 -13.71 -7.88 -11.41
C LEU A 139 -14.09 -7.90 -12.90
N ASN A 140 -14.05 -6.74 -13.56
CA ASN A 140 -14.29 -6.65 -15.00
C ASN A 140 -13.21 -7.39 -15.80
N PHE A 141 -11.95 -7.27 -15.38
CA PHE A 141 -10.82 -7.95 -15.99
C PHE A 141 -10.93 -9.48 -15.90
N LEU A 142 -11.30 -10.04 -14.75
CA LEU A 142 -11.49 -11.49 -14.55
C LEU A 142 -12.61 -12.06 -15.41
N SER A 143 -13.63 -11.27 -15.77
CA SER A 143 -14.69 -11.69 -16.67
C SER A 143 -14.20 -11.91 -18.11
N ASN A 144 -13.10 -11.27 -18.53
CA ASN A 144 -12.61 -11.16 -19.91
C ASN A 144 -11.43 -12.05 -20.28
N LYS A 145 -11.35 -13.33 -19.84
CA LYS A 145 -10.43 -14.36 -20.38
C LYS A 145 -9.04 -14.53 -19.77
N ILE A 146 -8.64 -13.80 -18.73
CA ILE A 146 -7.30 -13.94 -18.15
C ILE A 146 -7.32 -14.95 -17.01
N LYS A 147 -6.33 -15.84 -17.01
CA LYS A 147 -6.29 -16.96 -16.08
C LYS A 147 -5.60 -16.61 -14.75
N ASN A 148 -4.45 -15.94 -14.82
CA ASN A 148 -3.66 -15.58 -13.64
C ASN A 148 -2.80 -14.36 -13.93
N GLU A 149 -2.96 -13.29 -13.13
CA GLU A 149 -2.15 -12.10 -13.25
C GLU A 149 -1.67 -11.62 -11.87
N THR A 150 -0.44 -11.12 -11.83
CA THR A 150 0.09 -10.37 -10.69
C THR A 150 0.28 -8.93 -11.11
N ILE A 151 -0.20 -7.97 -10.30
CA ILE A 151 -0.25 -6.55 -10.65
C ILE A 151 0.15 -5.71 -9.44
N ASN A 152 1.09 -4.78 -9.64
CA ASN A 152 1.45 -3.78 -8.65
C ASN A 152 0.40 -2.68 -8.57
N LEU A 153 0.02 -2.31 -7.35
CA LEU A 153 -0.84 -1.15 -7.10
C LEU A 153 -0.09 -0.11 -6.25
N GLY A 154 0.39 0.90 -6.94
CA GLY A 154 1.05 2.08 -6.42
C GLY A 154 0.90 3.23 -7.40
N THR A 155 1.29 4.43 -7.00
CA THR A 155 1.18 5.64 -7.82
C THR A 155 2.33 5.79 -8.82
N GLY A 156 3.43 5.10 -8.59
CA GLY A 156 4.69 5.32 -9.31
C GLY A 156 5.45 6.55 -8.83
N ILE A 157 4.98 7.18 -7.75
CA ILE A 157 5.60 8.36 -7.14
C ILE A 157 5.99 8.03 -5.71
N GLY A 158 7.28 8.20 -5.39
CA GLY A 158 7.79 8.03 -4.04
C GLY A 158 7.78 9.33 -3.25
N TYR A 159 7.33 9.27 -2.00
CA TYR A 159 7.41 10.36 -1.04
C TYR A 159 8.20 9.94 0.18
N SER A 160 9.09 10.80 0.65
CA SER A 160 9.84 10.61 1.88
C SER A 160 8.97 10.84 3.12
N VAL A 161 9.42 10.36 4.28
CA VAL A 161 8.70 10.62 5.54
C VAL A 161 8.61 12.12 5.83
N LEU A 162 9.67 12.90 5.56
CA LEU A 162 9.65 14.35 5.77
C LEU A 162 8.73 15.07 4.77
N GLU A 163 8.62 14.62 3.53
CA GLU A 163 7.66 15.15 2.57
C GLU A 163 6.21 14.92 3.03
N ILE A 164 5.91 13.73 3.58
CA ILE A 164 4.59 13.44 4.17
C ILE A 164 4.30 14.36 5.35
N ILE A 165 5.24 14.51 6.29
CA ILE A 165 5.08 15.42 7.45
C ILE A 165 4.80 16.85 6.96
N ASN A 166 5.58 17.34 6.01
CA ASN A 166 5.42 18.69 5.47
C ASN A 166 4.04 18.90 4.81
N GLU A 167 3.51 17.90 4.11
CA GLU A 167 2.18 18.01 3.51
C GLU A 167 1.06 18.02 4.57
N PHE A 168 1.19 17.21 5.63
CA PHE A 168 0.28 17.30 6.78
C PHE A 168 0.35 18.67 7.46
N GLU A 169 1.56 19.21 7.70
CA GLU A 169 1.73 20.56 8.30
C GLU A 169 1.04 21.64 7.48
N LYS A 170 1.13 21.62 6.15
CA LYS A 170 0.39 22.54 5.26
C LYS A 170 -1.12 22.37 5.41
N THR A 171 -1.59 21.13 5.43
CA THR A 171 -3.03 20.82 5.51
C THR A 171 -3.65 21.26 6.84
N ILE A 172 -2.96 21.03 7.98
CA ILE A 172 -3.44 21.43 9.31
C ILE A 172 -3.07 22.87 9.70
N LYS A 173 -2.17 23.52 8.94
CA LYS A 173 -1.58 24.84 9.23
C LYS A 173 -0.87 24.91 10.58
N ALA A 174 -0.23 23.82 10.99
CA ALA A 174 0.49 23.69 12.26
C ALA A 174 1.68 22.76 12.10
N LYS A 175 2.64 22.85 13.04
CA LYS A 175 3.80 21.96 13.04
C LYS A 175 3.45 20.60 13.63
N VAL A 176 4.01 19.55 13.02
CA VAL A 176 3.97 18.17 13.53
C VAL A 176 5.30 17.89 14.23
N PRO A 177 5.33 17.79 15.56
CA PRO A 177 6.57 17.50 16.27
C PRO A 177 7.05 16.08 15.93
N PHE A 178 8.35 15.94 15.63
CA PHE A 178 8.95 14.64 15.38
C PHE A 178 10.36 14.52 15.97
N THR A 179 10.84 13.28 16.15
CA THR A 179 12.20 12.97 16.56
C THR A 179 12.79 11.91 15.64
N ILE A 180 14.05 12.07 15.28
CA ILE A 180 14.80 11.06 14.52
C ILE A 180 15.21 9.91 15.45
N LYS A 181 14.98 8.68 14.99
CA LYS A 181 15.38 7.43 15.64
C LYS A 181 16.29 6.62 14.71
N PRO A 182 17.09 5.69 15.23
CA PRO A 182 17.83 4.75 14.39
C PRO A 182 16.90 3.99 13.44
N ARG A 183 17.44 3.50 12.30
CA ARG A 183 16.70 2.65 11.35
C ARG A 183 16.08 1.46 12.05
N ARG A 184 14.86 1.07 11.65
CA ARG A 184 14.27 -0.20 12.08
C ARG A 184 14.87 -1.34 11.25
N PHE A 185 15.04 -2.50 11.88
CA PHE A 185 15.46 -3.69 11.16
C PHE A 185 14.45 -4.05 10.07
N GLY A 186 14.95 -4.26 8.86
CA GLY A 186 14.13 -4.62 7.70
C GLY A 186 13.47 -3.45 6.97
N ASP A 187 13.68 -2.19 7.40
CA ASP A 187 13.27 -1.03 6.61
C ASP A 187 14.21 -0.84 5.41
N VAL A 188 13.64 -0.53 4.26
CA VAL A 188 14.37 -0.25 3.02
C VAL A 188 14.38 1.27 2.75
N GLY A 189 15.42 1.76 2.06
CA GLY A 189 15.55 3.19 1.74
C GLY A 189 14.42 3.67 0.84
N GLU A 190 14.15 2.94 -0.25
CA GLU A 190 13.11 3.31 -1.22
C GLU A 190 12.33 2.08 -1.67
N LEU A 191 11.00 2.24 -1.85
CA LEU A 191 10.14 1.23 -2.45
C LEU A 191 9.00 1.92 -3.20
N VAL A 192 9.10 1.96 -4.55
CA VAL A 192 8.17 2.63 -5.46
C VAL A 192 7.73 1.66 -6.55
N ALA A 193 6.47 1.72 -6.97
CA ALA A 193 5.89 0.85 -7.99
C ALA A 193 6.25 1.29 -9.41
N ASP A 194 6.53 0.35 -10.30
CA ASP A 194 6.15 0.52 -11.71
C ASP A 194 4.69 0.06 -11.85
N ASN A 195 3.81 0.99 -12.18
CA ASN A 195 2.36 0.78 -12.25
C ASN A 195 1.82 0.65 -13.69
N LYS A 196 2.69 0.59 -14.69
CA LYS A 196 2.31 0.51 -16.12
C LYS A 196 1.39 -0.67 -16.40
N LYS A 197 1.62 -1.81 -15.73
CA LYS A 197 0.80 -3.01 -15.91
C LYS A 197 -0.63 -2.78 -15.41
N ALA A 198 -0.82 -2.13 -14.26
CA ALA A 198 -2.14 -1.77 -13.74
C ALA A 198 -2.88 -0.84 -14.70
N PHE A 199 -2.23 0.20 -15.22
CA PHE A 199 -2.83 1.10 -16.21
C PHE A 199 -3.28 0.34 -17.47
N ASN A 200 -2.40 -0.50 -18.03
CA ASN A 200 -2.65 -1.16 -19.31
C ASN A 200 -3.70 -2.27 -19.22
N LEU A 201 -3.68 -3.07 -18.15
CA LEU A 201 -4.56 -4.23 -18.03
C LEU A 201 -5.90 -3.91 -17.36
N LEU A 202 -5.90 -3.02 -16.38
CA LEU A 202 -7.10 -2.70 -15.61
C LEU A 202 -7.79 -1.42 -16.08
N GLU A 203 -7.21 -0.67 -17.04
CA GLU A 203 -7.64 0.68 -17.40
C GLU A 203 -7.78 1.60 -16.16
N TRP A 204 -6.99 1.28 -15.14
CA TRP A 204 -7.02 1.94 -13.85
C TRP A 204 -6.27 3.27 -13.90
N LYS A 205 -6.76 4.27 -13.19
CA LYS A 205 -6.15 5.60 -13.10
C LYS A 205 -6.05 6.04 -11.66
N ILE A 206 -4.97 6.73 -11.35
CA ILE A 206 -4.79 7.45 -10.08
C ILE A 206 -5.55 8.77 -10.20
N ASN A 207 -6.41 9.04 -9.22
CA ASN A 207 -7.22 10.26 -9.18
C ASN A 207 -6.89 11.13 -7.97
N ASN A 208 -6.24 10.56 -6.94
CA ASN A 208 -5.94 11.25 -5.70
C ASN A 208 -4.43 11.28 -5.47
N GLY A 209 -3.87 12.47 -5.33
CA GLY A 209 -2.47 12.70 -4.99
C GLY A 209 -2.21 12.80 -3.50
N LEU A 210 -1.00 13.19 -3.12
CA LEU A 210 -0.62 13.32 -1.70
C LEU A 210 -1.47 14.36 -0.96
N GLN A 211 -1.84 15.46 -1.61
CA GLN A 211 -2.68 16.49 -1.01
C GLN A 211 -4.05 15.92 -0.62
N GLU A 212 -4.75 15.25 -1.55
CA GLU A 212 -6.06 14.65 -1.29
C GLU A 212 -5.96 13.57 -0.20
N ILE A 213 -4.90 12.77 -0.20
CA ILE A 213 -4.63 11.78 0.86
C ILE A 213 -4.58 12.44 2.24
N CYS A 214 -3.84 13.55 2.37
CA CYS A 214 -3.72 14.27 3.64
C CYS A 214 -5.04 14.95 4.04
N GLU A 215 -5.72 15.62 3.11
CA GLU A 215 -6.99 16.31 3.36
C GLU A 215 -8.09 15.34 3.81
N ASP A 216 -8.22 14.19 3.15
CA ASP A 216 -9.22 13.20 3.49
C ASP A 216 -8.91 12.50 4.82
N THR A 217 -7.62 12.24 5.10
CA THR A 217 -7.19 11.76 6.42
C THR A 217 -7.57 12.76 7.53
N ILE A 218 -7.29 14.04 7.35
CA ILE A 218 -7.62 15.08 8.33
C ILE A 218 -9.14 15.26 8.49
N ARG A 219 -9.89 15.16 7.40
CA ARG A 219 -11.36 15.20 7.46
C ARG A 219 -11.91 14.05 8.30
N TRP A 220 -11.39 12.84 8.09
CA TRP A 220 -11.78 11.67 8.89
C TRP A 220 -11.42 11.84 10.38
N ILE A 221 -10.21 12.31 10.69
CA ILE A 221 -9.78 12.60 12.06
C ILE A 221 -10.75 13.58 12.73
N LYS A 222 -11.10 14.68 12.07
CA LYS A 222 -11.98 15.73 12.65
C LYS A 222 -13.42 15.25 12.92
N LEU A 223 -13.89 14.25 12.19
CA LEU A 223 -15.26 13.74 12.36
C LEU A 223 -15.36 12.57 13.35
N ASN A 224 -14.23 11.94 13.70
CA ASN A 224 -14.21 10.71 14.50
C ASN A 224 -13.38 10.80 15.80
N ASN A 225 -12.88 12.00 16.15
CA ASN A 225 -12.19 12.27 17.42
C ASN A 225 -12.82 13.44 18.17
#